data_ef026f4ab0f947142f1fe8a52253869b
#
_entry.id   ef026f4ab0f947142f1fe8a52253869b
#
_cell.length_a   1.000
_cell.length_b   1.000
_cell.length_c   1.000
_cell.angle_alpha   90.00
_cell.angle_beta   90.00
_cell.angle_gamma   90.00
#
_symmetry.space_group_name_H-M   'P 1'
#
loop_
_entity.id
_entity.type
_entity.pdbx_description
1 polymer ?
#
loop_
_entity_poly.entity_id
_entity_poly.type
_entity_poly.pdbx_seq_one_letter_code
_entity_poly.pdbx_strand_id
1 'polypeptide(L)'
;MKEKKTFSWPQTLLTVALSVLIASGVWLGFYGVPLLGLPKAEDVQSVTLVSLDSDSITVTDAENVDLLVKAANLLNYKLGTPDTTDPELTVTYTLKNGESRVLSANATTMWWKGKAHPLKQPEVFCNIVEGLFLTGHDNDAKG
;
A
#
# COMPACT_ATOMS: atom_id res chain seq x y z
N MET A 1 -10.39 44.89 37.91
CA MET A 1 -11.38 43.98 37.30
C MET A 1 -10.65 43.01 36.40
N LYS A 2 -10.62 41.76 36.78
CA LYS A 2 -10.10 40.73 35.89
C LYS A 2 -11.20 40.43 34.86
N GLU A 3 -10.97 40.81 33.63
CA GLU A 3 -11.82 40.34 32.55
C GLU A 3 -11.77 38.80 32.55
N LYS A 4 -12.88 38.17 32.88
CA LYS A 4 -13.06 36.76 32.64
C LYS A 4 -13.06 36.57 31.11
N LYS A 5 -11.97 36.07 30.54
CA LYS A 5 -12.00 35.49 29.22
C LYS A 5 -13.06 34.42 29.21
N THR A 6 -14.22 34.78 28.70
CA THR A 6 -15.25 33.78 28.41
C THR A 6 -14.69 32.82 27.38
N PHE A 7 -14.39 31.62 27.81
CA PHE A 7 -13.99 30.52 26.96
C PHE A 7 -15.16 30.22 26.02
N SER A 8 -15.05 30.70 24.80
CA SER A 8 -16.10 30.44 23.81
C SER A 8 -15.82 29.07 23.17
N TRP A 9 -16.57 28.08 23.58
CA TRP A 9 -16.52 26.71 23.06
C TRP A 9 -16.50 26.64 21.53
N PRO A 10 -17.35 27.40 20.77
CA PRO A 10 -17.33 27.34 19.32
C PRO A 10 -16.01 27.78 18.69
N GLN A 11 -15.36 28.81 19.22
CA GLN A 11 -14.07 29.29 18.69
C GLN A 11 -12.93 28.32 19.00
N THR A 12 -12.92 27.72 20.17
CA THR A 12 -11.91 26.73 20.56
C THR A 12 -12.06 25.47 19.75
N LEU A 13 -13.29 24.97 19.55
CA LEU A 13 -13.56 23.81 18.70
C LEU A 13 -13.14 24.07 17.26
N LEU A 14 -13.41 25.26 16.72
CA LEU A 14 -13.00 25.64 15.37
C LEU A 14 -11.47 25.67 15.24
N THR A 15 -10.77 26.23 16.22
CA THR A 15 -9.29 26.31 16.24
C THR A 15 -8.69 24.92 16.32
N VAL A 16 -9.21 24.04 17.17
CA VAL A 16 -8.74 22.66 17.29
C VAL A 16 -9.00 21.90 15.99
N ALA A 17 -10.18 22.01 15.41
CA ALA A 17 -10.51 21.37 14.15
C ALA A 17 -9.60 21.81 13.01
N LEU A 18 -9.33 23.12 12.92
CA LEU A 18 -8.43 23.69 11.91
C LEU A 18 -6.99 23.21 12.11
N SER A 19 -6.52 23.16 13.36
CA SER A 19 -5.17 22.66 13.69
C SER A 19 -5.01 21.18 13.33
N VAL A 20 -6.03 20.36 13.60
CA VAL A 20 -6.03 18.94 13.22
C VAL A 20 -6.03 18.78 11.70
N LEU A 21 -6.80 19.59 10.98
CA LEU A 21 -6.81 19.56 9.50
C LEU A 21 -5.46 19.92 8.91
N ILE A 22 -4.83 20.98 9.42
CA ILE A 22 -3.49 21.40 8.96
C ILE A 22 -2.45 20.33 9.27
N ALA A 23 -2.43 19.80 10.49
CA ALA A 23 -1.50 18.74 10.89
C ALA A 23 -1.70 17.48 10.05
N SER A 24 -2.94 17.09 9.79
CA SER A 24 -3.27 15.95 8.94
C SER A 24 -2.83 16.17 7.49
N GLY A 25 -3.04 17.37 6.96
CA GLY A 25 -2.60 17.73 5.62
C GLY A 25 -1.10 17.72 5.46
N VAL A 26 -0.38 18.23 6.43
CA VAL A 26 1.10 18.20 6.48
C VAL A 26 1.58 16.74 6.57
N TRP A 27 0.98 15.97 7.45
CA TRP A 27 1.33 14.55 7.62
C TRP A 27 1.11 13.75 6.34
N LEU A 28 -0.05 13.90 5.70
CA LEU A 28 -0.37 13.26 4.42
C LEU A 28 0.58 13.71 3.30
N GLY A 29 0.98 14.98 3.30
CA GLY A 29 1.95 15.52 2.35
C GLY A 29 3.33 14.88 2.49
N PHE A 30 3.77 14.63 3.72
CA PHE A 30 5.08 14.01 4.00
C PHE A 30 5.08 12.49 3.84
N TYR A 31 4.08 11.82 4.37
CA TYR A 31 4.04 10.35 4.45
C TYR A 31 3.18 9.70 3.37
N GLY A 32 2.33 10.47 2.70
CA GLY A 32 1.37 9.96 1.72
C GLY A 32 0.14 9.33 2.36
N VAL A 33 -0.73 8.80 1.52
CA VAL A 33 -1.98 8.18 1.92
C VAL A 33 -1.80 6.66 1.90
N PRO A 34 -2.10 5.96 3.00
CA PRO A 34 -2.02 4.50 3.02
C PRO A 34 -3.13 3.86 2.17
N LEU A 35 -2.84 2.68 1.62
CA LEU A 35 -3.86 1.89 0.95
C LEU A 35 -4.89 1.37 1.96
N LEU A 36 -6.14 1.54 1.62
CA LEU A 36 -7.25 1.05 2.43
C LEU A 36 -7.84 -0.24 1.84
N GLY A 37 -8.22 -1.16 2.71
CA GLY A 37 -8.88 -2.39 2.32
C GLY A 37 -7.96 -3.49 1.85
N LEU A 38 -6.67 -3.41 2.15
CA LEU A 38 -5.75 -4.52 1.95
C LEU A 38 -6.15 -5.72 2.83
N PRO A 39 -6.00 -6.95 2.34
CA PRO A 39 -6.30 -8.13 3.14
C PRO A 39 -5.33 -8.26 4.31
N LYS A 40 -5.77 -8.93 5.37
CA LYS A 40 -4.90 -9.33 6.47
C LYS A 40 -4.17 -10.61 6.11
N ALA A 41 -2.93 -10.76 6.58
CA ALA A 41 -2.12 -11.95 6.33
C ALA A 41 -2.83 -13.25 6.73
N GLU A 42 -3.56 -13.24 7.85
CA GLU A 42 -4.33 -14.38 8.35
C GLU A 42 -5.46 -14.83 7.42
N ASP A 43 -5.98 -13.92 6.58
CA ASP A 43 -7.05 -14.19 5.64
C ASP A 43 -6.55 -14.62 4.25
N VAL A 44 -5.25 -14.49 3.99
CA VAL A 44 -4.64 -14.80 2.69
C VAL A 44 -4.17 -16.26 2.66
N GLN A 45 -4.61 -16.99 1.66
CA GLN A 45 -4.20 -18.38 1.40
C GLN A 45 -2.92 -18.43 0.57
N SER A 46 -2.83 -17.61 -0.47
CA SER A 46 -1.69 -17.56 -1.38
C SER A 46 -1.55 -16.19 -2.02
N VAL A 47 -0.36 -15.91 -2.50
CA VAL A 47 -0.08 -14.69 -3.26
C VAL A 47 0.58 -15.09 -4.58
N THR A 48 0.03 -14.66 -5.69
CA THR A 48 0.61 -14.87 -7.02
C THR A 48 1.21 -13.57 -7.52
N LEU A 49 2.49 -13.62 -7.87
CA LEU A 49 3.24 -12.51 -8.43
C LEU A 49 3.46 -12.76 -9.91
N VAL A 50 3.11 -11.79 -10.74
CA VAL A 50 3.34 -11.84 -12.20
C VAL A 50 4.13 -10.61 -12.61
N SER A 51 5.26 -10.81 -13.24
CA SER A 51 6.09 -9.74 -13.81
C SER A 51 5.72 -9.42 -15.25
N LEU A 52 6.23 -8.31 -15.77
CA LEU A 52 6.05 -7.88 -17.15
C LEU A 52 6.50 -8.93 -18.15
N ASP A 53 7.57 -9.67 -17.84
CA ASP A 53 8.12 -10.73 -18.67
C ASP A 53 7.30 -12.04 -18.63
N SER A 54 6.13 -11.98 -18.02
CA SER A 54 5.20 -13.11 -17.83
C SER A 54 5.73 -14.20 -16.90
N ASP A 55 6.80 -13.94 -16.18
CA ASP A 55 7.24 -14.82 -15.09
C ASP A 55 6.20 -14.76 -13.95
N SER A 56 5.81 -15.92 -13.48
CA SER A 56 4.81 -16.05 -12.43
C SER A 56 5.32 -16.96 -11.34
N ILE A 57 5.17 -16.51 -10.09
CA ILE A 57 5.42 -17.35 -8.92
C ILE A 57 4.20 -17.28 -7.98
N THR A 58 3.90 -18.39 -7.34
CA THR A 58 2.86 -18.45 -6.32
C THR A 58 3.48 -18.77 -4.97
N VAL A 59 3.22 -17.91 -4.01
CA VAL A 59 3.74 -18.02 -2.64
C VAL A 59 2.64 -18.52 -1.74
N THR A 60 2.89 -19.62 -1.03
CA THR A 60 1.92 -20.28 -0.14
C THR A 60 2.41 -20.36 1.30
N ASP A 61 3.71 -20.22 1.55
CA ASP A 61 4.25 -20.27 2.89
C ASP A 61 3.87 -19.03 3.69
N ALA A 62 3.51 -19.23 4.94
CA ALA A 62 2.95 -18.19 5.81
C ALA A 62 3.90 -17.01 6.02
N GLU A 63 5.19 -17.23 6.06
CA GLU A 63 6.20 -16.20 6.28
C GLU A 63 6.29 -15.21 5.10
N ASN A 64 6.40 -15.74 3.89
CA ASN A 64 6.46 -14.91 2.68
C ASN A 64 5.11 -14.27 2.33
N VAL A 65 4.00 -14.94 2.62
CA VAL A 65 2.66 -14.35 2.51
C VAL A 65 2.53 -13.15 3.45
N ASP A 66 2.94 -13.29 4.70
CA ASP A 66 2.93 -12.20 5.69
C ASP A 66 3.82 -11.04 5.24
N LEU A 67 5.01 -11.34 4.71
CA LEU A 67 5.93 -10.33 4.17
C LEU A 67 5.30 -9.54 3.02
N LEU A 68 4.65 -10.22 2.08
CA LEU A 68 3.98 -9.56 0.94
C LEU A 68 2.79 -8.71 1.35
N VAL A 69 2.03 -9.14 2.33
CA VAL A 69 0.94 -8.34 2.90
C VAL A 69 1.49 -7.10 3.61
N LYS A 70 2.54 -7.26 4.41
CA LYS A 70 3.20 -6.14 5.09
C LYS A 70 3.84 -5.17 4.11
N ALA A 71 4.47 -5.67 3.06
CA ALA A 71 5.04 -4.83 2.01
C ALA A 71 3.98 -3.96 1.33
N ALA A 72 2.83 -4.51 1.01
CA ALA A 72 1.71 -3.76 0.46
C ALA A 72 1.17 -2.70 1.44
N ASN A 73 1.14 -3.02 2.74
CA ASN A 73 0.74 -2.06 3.78
C ASN A 73 1.71 -0.89 3.96
N LEU A 74 2.96 -1.03 3.51
CA LEU A 74 3.93 0.06 3.51
C LEU A 74 3.78 1.00 2.31
N LEU A 75 3.02 0.59 1.29
CA LEU A 75 2.77 1.41 0.12
C LEU A 75 1.87 2.58 0.50
N ASN A 76 2.41 3.77 0.30
CA ASN A 76 1.66 5.01 0.41
C ASN A 76 1.61 5.67 -0.96
N TYR A 77 0.48 6.25 -1.30
CA TYR A 77 0.37 7.04 -2.50
C TYR A 77 0.38 8.53 -2.18
N LYS A 78 0.89 9.33 -3.12
CA LYS A 78 0.86 10.78 -3.01
C LYS A 78 -0.36 11.34 -3.72
N LEU A 79 -0.80 12.52 -3.31
CA LEU A 79 -1.83 13.26 -4.00
C LEU A 79 -1.26 13.81 -5.31
N GLY A 80 -1.95 13.60 -6.41
CA GLY A 80 -1.52 14.08 -7.72
C GLY A 80 -2.04 13.21 -8.87
N THR A 81 -1.57 13.50 -10.06
CA THR A 81 -1.93 12.77 -11.27
C THR A 81 -0.98 11.58 -11.42
N PRO A 82 -1.50 10.33 -11.50
CA PRO A 82 -0.66 9.16 -11.73
C PRO A 82 -0.16 9.11 -13.17
N ASP A 83 1.01 8.49 -13.36
CA ASP A 83 1.47 8.05 -14.66
C ASP A 83 0.62 6.83 -15.09
N THR A 84 0.15 6.84 -16.33
CA THR A 84 -0.75 5.80 -16.85
C THR A 84 -0.06 4.80 -17.77
N THR A 85 1.26 4.63 -17.64
CA THR A 85 1.99 3.53 -18.30
C THR A 85 1.54 2.19 -17.72
N ASP A 86 1.73 1.11 -18.48
CA ASP A 86 1.28 -0.22 -18.09
C ASP A 86 1.95 -0.73 -16.80
N PRO A 87 1.25 -1.53 -15.99
CA PRO A 87 1.86 -2.17 -14.82
C PRO A 87 3.00 -3.11 -15.21
N GLU A 88 4.07 -3.09 -14.44
CA GLU A 88 5.20 -4.01 -14.58
C GLU A 88 5.07 -5.24 -13.68
N LEU A 89 4.27 -5.13 -12.64
CA LEU A 89 4.07 -6.15 -11.64
C LEU A 89 2.59 -6.24 -11.27
N THR A 90 2.09 -7.46 -11.18
CA THR A 90 0.75 -7.74 -10.65
C THR A 90 0.84 -8.72 -9.48
N VAL A 91 0.24 -8.34 -8.38
CA VAL A 91 0.18 -9.14 -7.15
C VAL A 91 -1.29 -9.52 -6.90
N THR A 92 -1.57 -10.80 -6.90
CA THR A 92 -2.91 -11.31 -6.61
C THR A 92 -2.93 -12.02 -5.27
N TYR A 93 -3.67 -11.47 -4.32
CA TYR A 93 -3.92 -12.08 -3.02
C TYR A 93 -5.17 -12.96 -3.13
N THR A 94 -5.00 -14.26 -2.98
CA THR A 94 -6.12 -15.21 -2.91
C THR A 94 -6.47 -15.44 -1.45
N LEU A 95 -7.71 -15.09 -1.09
CA LEU A 95 -8.19 -15.22 0.28
C LEU A 95 -8.69 -16.63 0.55
N LYS A 96 -8.70 -17.03 1.82
CA LYS A 96 -9.20 -18.34 2.27
C LYS A 96 -10.68 -18.57 1.95
N ASN A 97 -11.45 -17.49 1.79
CA ASN A 97 -12.87 -17.57 1.38
C ASN A 97 -13.08 -17.70 -0.14
N GLY A 98 -12.00 -17.75 -0.94
CA GLY A 98 -12.04 -17.84 -2.39
C GLY A 98 -12.07 -16.51 -3.13
N GLU A 99 -12.16 -15.37 -2.42
CA GLU A 99 -12.07 -14.05 -3.05
C GLU A 99 -10.62 -13.73 -3.43
N SER A 100 -10.45 -12.85 -4.40
CA SER A 100 -9.16 -12.35 -4.83
C SER A 100 -9.09 -10.82 -4.73
N ARG A 101 -7.91 -10.33 -4.38
CA ARG A 101 -7.60 -8.90 -4.40
C ARG A 101 -6.36 -8.70 -5.27
N VAL A 102 -6.44 -7.79 -6.22
CA VAL A 102 -5.37 -7.54 -7.20
C VAL A 102 -4.77 -6.17 -6.97
N LEU A 103 -3.47 -6.12 -6.82
CA LEU A 103 -2.66 -4.92 -6.76
C LEU A 103 -1.68 -4.94 -7.93
N SER A 104 -1.69 -3.91 -8.76
CA SER A 104 -0.71 -3.77 -9.84
C SER A 104 0.15 -2.54 -9.60
N ALA A 105 1.39 -2.59 -10.01
CA ALA A 105 2.32 -1.48 -9.83
C ALA A 105 3.36 -1.42 -10.95
N ASN A 106 3.86 -0.22 -11.17
CA ASN A 106 5.11 0.02 -11.89
C ASN A 106 6.04 0.88 -11.02
N ALA A 107 7.10 1.42 -11.58
CA ALA A 107 8.07 2.22 -10.81
C ALA A 107 7.49 3.52 -10.19
N THR A 108 6.36 4.01 -10.66
CA THR A 108 5.80 5.32 -10.27
C THR A 108 4.35 5.28 -9.83
N THR A 109 3.61 4.24 -10.20
CA THR A 109 2.15 4.17 -10.05
C THR A 109 1.72 2.80 -9.57
N MET A 110 0.65 2.74 -8.77
CA MET A 110 -0.03 1.51 -8.44
C MET A 110 -1.52 1.60 -8.80
N TRP A 111 -2.09 0.46 -9.10
CA TRP A 111 -3.52 0.31 -9.35
C TRP A 111 -4.13 -0.53 -8.25
N TRP A 112 -5.08 0.07 -7.55
CA TRP A 112 -5.80 -0.58 -6.46
C TRP A 112 -7.29 -0.25 -6.55
N LYS A 113 -8.12 -1.27 -6.48
CA LYS A 113 -9.59 -1.15 -6.61
C LYS A 113 -10.01 -0.39 -7.88
N GLY A 114 -9.31 -0.63 -8.99
CA GLY A 114 -9.60 0.00 -10.28
C GLY A 114 -9.17 1.46 -10.42
N LYS A 115 -8.41 1.98 -9.47
CA LYS A 115 -7.90 3.36 -9.51
C LYS A 115 -6.38 3.37 -9.53
N ALA A 116 -5.81 4.24 -10.36
CA ALA A 116 -4.38 4.52 -10.40
C ALA A 116 -4.01 5.57 -9.34
N HIS A 117 -2.94 5.31 -8.62
CA HIS A 117 -2.42 6.21 -7.58
C HIS A 117 -0.92 6.39 -7.76
N PRO A 118 -0.40 7.63 -7.75
CA PRO A 118 1.05 7.83 -7.79
C PRO A 118 1.71 7.36 -6.51
N LEU A 119 2.76 6.58 -6.61
CA LEU A 119 3.50 6.03 -5.46
C LEU A 119 4.45 7.05 -4.88
N LYS A 120 4.56 7.07 -3.56
CA LYS A 120 5.51 7.95 -2.86
C LYS A 120 6.90 7.32 -2.72
N GLN A 121 6.97 6.04 -2.40
CA GLN A 121 8.24 5.29 -2.24
C GLN A 121 8.07 3.89 -2.84
N PRO A 122 8.12 3.75 -4.17
CA PRO A 122 7.90 2.45 -4.81
C PRO A 122 9.03 1.47 -4.61
N GLU A 123 10.23 1.95 -4.30
CA GLU A 123 11.48 1.17 -4.29
C GLU A 123 11.44 0.01 -3.29
N VAL A 124 10.90 0.26 -2.09
CA VAL A 124 10.84 -0.76 -1.03
C VAL A 124 10.00 -1.96 -1.47
N PHE A 125 8.84 -1.69 -2.05
CA PHE A 125 7.94 -2.74 -2.52
C PHE A 125 8.55 -3.52 -3.68
N CYS A 126 9.09 -2.81 -4.68
CA CYS A 126 9.75 -3.41 -5.83
C CYS A 126 10.91 -4.30 -5.41
N ASN A 127 11.76 -3.83 -4.50
CA ASN A 127 12.90 -4.60 -4.00
C ASN A 127 12.50 -5.88 -3.26
N ILE A 128 11.43 -5.83 -2.47
CA ILE A 128 10.91 -7.02 -1.77
C ILE A 128 10.40 -8.04 -2.79
N VAL A 129 9.64 -7.58 -3.78
CA VAL A 129 9.08 -8.48 -4.80
C VAL A 129 10.18 -9.08 -5.68
N GLU A 130 11.16 -8.28 -6.12
CA GLU A 130 12.33 -8.79 -6.85
C GLU A 130 13.10 -9.84 -6.05
N GLY A 131 13.32 -9.58 -4.78
CA GLY A 131 13.97 -10.54 -3.88
C GLY A 131 13.24 -11.88 -3.81
N LEU A 132 11.90 -11.85 -3.78
CA LEU A 132 11.09 -13.06 -3.78
C LEU A 132 11.12 -13.80 -5.11
N PHE A 133 11.14 -13.09 -6.24
CA PHE A 133 11.32 -13.71 -7.56
C PHE A 133 12.67 -14.44 -7.66
N LEU A 134 13.74 -13.80 -7.23
CA LEU A 134 15.09 -14.40 -7.25
C LEU A 134 15.14 -15.66 -6.34
N THR A 135 14.59 -15.58 -5.14
CA THR A 135 14.57 -16.70 -4.20
C THR A 135 13.66 -17.84 -4.69
N GLY A 136 12.54 -17.53 -5.33
CA GLY A 136 11.63 -18.52 -5.89
C GLY A 136 12.26 -19.33 -7.00
N HIS A 137 13.00 -18.71 -7.88
CA HIS A 137 13.72 -19.40 -8.96
C HIS A 137 14.82 -20.33 -8.44
N ASP A 138 15.53 -19.94 -7.38
CA ASP A 138 16.56 -20.78 -6.77
C ASP A 138 15.98 -22.06 -6.14
N ASN A 139 14.78 -21.99 -5.60
CA ASN A 139 14.10 -23.15 -5.03
C ASN A 139 13.60 -24.12 -6.10
N ASP A 140 13.15 -23.63 -7.25
CA ASP A 140 12.77 -24.46 -8.39
C ASP A 140 13.98 -25.15 -9.04
N ALA A 141 15.15 -24.51 -9.01
CA ALA A 141 16.39 -25.08 -9.55
C ALA A 141 17.00 -26.18 -8.65
N LYS A 142 16.60 -26.29 -7.40
CA LYS A 142 17.08 -27.31 -6.44
C LYS A 142 16.15 -28.52 -6.28
N GLY A 143 15.04 -28.49 -6.98
CA GLY A 143 14.05 -29.57 -6.97
C GLY A 143 14.42 -30.77 -7.82
#